data_5d57a5cb431e2eb81b2e95222b3bfbac
#
_entry.id   5d57a5cb431e2eb81b2e95222b3bfbac
#
_cell.length_a   1.000
_cell.length_b   1.000
_cell.length_c   1.000
_cell.angle_alpha   90.00
_cell.angle_beta   90.00
_cell.angle_gamma   90.00
#
_symmetry.space_group_name_H-M   'P 1'
#
loop_
_entity.id
_entity.type
_entity.pdbx_description
1 polymer ?
#
loop_
_entity_poly.entity_id
_entity_poly.type
_entity_poly.pdbx_seq_one_letter_code
_entity_poly.pdbx_strand_id
1 'polypeptide(L)'
;MTTKAQELYAKSEGIVNISWQDVEKDVLKIIHQMQSEDFDPDVIISIARSGLIPASMIAYALGNKELYVVKVDFSKTQKSGKDQELNDRPTITQELTKDIHGLKVLVVDEMVVSGSTLKLMDMYMHIKNPAEVKYAVLYKQPWSEFTPNYFGREVKEWPLYPWKELKNNVLDPRCPGGVCSK
;
A
#
# COMPACT_ATOMS: atom_id res chain seq x y z
N MET A 1 15.76 -12.48 18.24
CA MET A 1 15.12 -12.97 16.99
C MET A 1 14.80 -11.77 16.14
N THR A 2 15.24 -11.76 14.88
CA THR A 2 14.91 -10.74 13.89
C THR A 2 13.42 -10.85 13.52
N THR A 3 12.72 -9.73 13.41
CA THR A 3 11.33 -9.77 12.92
C THR A 3 11.30 -10.05 11.42
N LYS A 4 10.23 -10.66 10.91
CA LYS A 4 10.04 -10.90 9.46
C LYS A 4 10.18 -9.59 8.64
N ALA A 5 9.78 -8.45 9.20
CA ALA A 5 9.96 -7.15 8.58
C ALA A 5 11.45 -6.75 8.47
N GLN A 6 12.27 -7.05 9.48
CA GLN A 6 13.73 -6.82 9.45
C GLN A 6 14.41 -7.74 8.42
N GLU A 7 13.98 -8.99 8.32
CA GLU A 7 14.48 -9.93 7.31
C GLU A 7 14.16 -9.50 5.89
N LEU A 8 12.95 -9.00 5.66
CA LEU A 8 12.54 -8.48 4.34
C LEU A 8 13.27 -7.19 3.98
N TYR A 9 13.50 -6.30 4.95
CA TYR A 9 14.31 -5.10 4.74
C TYR A 9 15.77 -5.45 4.43
N ALA A 10 16.31 -6.46 5.09
CA ALA A 10 17.67 -6.95 4.84
C ALA A 10 17.88 -7.57 3.44
N LYS A 11 16.80 -7.98 2.76
CA LYS A 11 16.85 -8.44 1.37
C LYS A 11 16.96 -7.30 0.36
N SER A 12 16.64 -6.06 0.76
CA SER A 12 16.70 -4.93 -0.17
C SER A 12 18.14 -4.53 -0.51
N GLU A 13 18.37 -4.18 -1.77
CA GLU A 13 19.68 -3.77 -2.29
C GLU A 13 19.93 -2.25 -2.05
N GLY A 14 19.61 -1.74 -0.86
CA GLY A 14 19.74 -0.34 -0.49
C GLY A 14 18.41 0.43 -0.49
N ILE A 15 18.50 1.76 -0.65
CA ILE A 15 17.35 2.68 -0.62
C ILE A 15 17.29 3.44 -1.96
N VAL A 16 16.09 3.55 -2.53
CA VAL A 16 15.82 4.41 -3.67
C VAL A 16 14.88 5.55 -3.25
N ASN A 17 15.30 6.79 -3.50
CA ASN A 17 14.45 7.97 -3.28
C ASN A 17 13.45 8.11 -4.43
N ILE A 18 12.18 8.25 -4.08
CA ILE A 18 11.08 8.39 -5.02
C ILE A 18 10.62 9.85 -5.04
N SER A 19 10.61 10.46 -6.20
CA SER A 19 10.08 11.81 -6.40
C SER A 19 8.56 11.77 -6.68
N TRP A 20 7.88 12.94 -6.56
CA TRP A 20 6.49 13.06 -6.97
C TRP A 20 6.29 12.76 -8.47
N GLN A 21 7.26 13.13 -9.32
CA GLN A 21 7.23 12.81 -10.74
C GLN A 21 7.33 11.30 -11.00
N ASP A 22 8.09 10.56 -10.18
CA ASP A 22 8.13 9.10 -10.25
C ASP A 22 6.78 8.49 -9.89
N VAL A 23 6.14 8.98 -8.83
CA VAL A 23 4.80 8.53 -8.42
C VAL A 23 3.78 8.77 -9.53
N GLU A 24 3.77 9.96 -10.14
CA GLU A 24 2.89 10.29 -11.26
C GLU A 24 3.08 9.34 -12.44
N LYS A 25 4.32 9.09 -12.86
CA LYS A 25 4.64 8.15 -13.94
C LYS A 25 4.14 6.73 -13.65
N ASP A 26 4.34 6.28 -12.41
CA ASP A 26 3.94 4.93 -12.01
C ASP A 26 2.42 4.78 -11.91
N VAL A 27 1.70 5.82 -11.46
CA VAL A 27 0.23 5.87 -11.50
C VAL A 27 -0.28 5.83 -12.95
N LEU A 28 0.28 6.64 -13.85
CA LEU A 28 -0.10 6.63 -15.26
C LEU A 28 0.15 5.27 -15.90
N LYS A 29 1.25 4.61 -15.57
CA LYS A 29 1.54 3.26 -16.06
C LYS A 29 0.49 2.24 -15.57
N ILE A 30 0.07 2.32 -14.31
CA ILE A 30 -1.01 1.48 -13.76
C ILE A 30 -2.30 1.71 -14.53
N ILE A 31 -2.68 2.97 -14.76
CA ILE A 31 -3.90 3.32 -15.51
C ILE A 31 -3.83 2.77 -16.94
N HIS A 32 -2.70 2.89 -17.63
CA HIS A 32 -2.54 2.33 -18.97
C HIS A 32 -2.65 0.79 -18.98
N GLN A 33 -2.15 0.09 -17.95
CA GLN A 33 -2.34 -1.35 -17.81
C GLN A 33 -3.82 -1.70 -17.67
N MET A 34 -4.56 -0.97 -16.82
CA MET A 34 -6.00 -1.15 -16.65
C MET A 34 -6.76 -0.93 -17.96
N GLN A 35 -6.45 0.15 -18.69
CA GLN A 35 -7.06 0.47 -19.98
C GLN A 35 -6.77 -0.59 -21.04
N SER A 36 -5.56 -1.17 -21.05
CA SER A 36 -5.19 -2.23 -21.99
C SER A 36 -5.95 -3.54 -21.78
N GLU A 37 -6.49 -3.75 -20.58
CA GLU A 37 -7.33 -4.89 -20.20
C GLU A 37 -8.83 -4.56 -20.19
N ASP A 38 -9.22 -3.35 -20.60
CA ASP A 38 -10.61 -2.84 -20.56
C ASP A 38 -11.22 -2.97 -19.14
N PHE A 39 -10.37 -2.76 -18.11
CA PHE A 39 -10.79 -2.81 -16.73
C PHE A 39 -11.11 -1.40 -16.21
N ASP A 40 -12.41 -1.14 -16.02
CA ASP A 40 -12.95 0.08 -15.43
C ASP A 40 -13.62 -0.28 -14.08
N PRO A 41 -13.05 0.10 -12.92
CA PRO A 41 -13.59 -0.26 -11.63
C PRO A 41 -14.81 0.58 -11.25
N ASP A 42 -15.88 -0.07 -10.76
CA ASP A 42 -17.01 0.60 -10.13
C ASP A 42 -16.60 1.25 -8.79
N VAL A 43 -15.69 0.62 -8.07
CA VAL A 43 -15.23 1.03 -6.74
C VAL A 43 -13.73 0.90 -6.61
N ILE A 44 -13.11 1.92 -6.02
CA ILE A 44 -11.68 1.91 -5.64
C ILE A 44 -11.59 1.78 -4.12
N ILE A 45 -10.79 0.85 -3.64
CA ILE A 45 -10.55 0.63 -2.21
C ILE A 45 -9.07 0.88 -1.91
N SER A 46 -8.81 1.87 -1.09
CA SER A 46 -7.46 2.17 -0.61
C SER A 46 -7.14 1.40 0.66
N ILE A 47 -5.96 0.82 0.74
CA ILE A 47 -5.42 0.29 1.99
C ILE A 47 -4.73 1.42 2.75
N ALA A 48 -5.34 1.85 3.86
CA ALA A 48 -4.78 2.93 4.65
C ALA A 48 -3.56 2.41 5.46
N ARG A 49 -2.53 3.26 5.54
CA ARG A 49 -2.48 4.70 5.23
C ARG A 49 -1.91 5.01 3.85
N SER A 50 -0.82 4.37 3.49
CA SER A 50 0.02 4.81 2.37
C SER A 50 -0.63 4.59 1.02
N GLY A 51 -1.52 3.63 0.90
CA GLY A 51 -2.33 3.40 -0.30
C GLY A 51 -3.30 4.54 -0.63
N LEU A 52 -3.60 5.44 0.33
CA LEU A 52 -4.49 6.60 0.10
C LEU A 52 -3.98 7.53 -1.00
N ILE A 53 -2.68 7.69 -1.11
CA ILE A 53 -2.08 8.60 -2.09
C ILE A 53 -2.26 8.06 -3.51
N PRO A 54 -1.76 6.87 -3.88
CA PRO A 54 -1.96 6.34 -5.21
C PRO A 54 -3.44 6.10 -5.55
N ALA A 55 -4.25 5.64 -4.58
CA ALA A 55 -5.68 5.43 -4.81
C ALA A 55 -6.40 6.74 -5.16
N SER A 56 -6.10 7.83 -4.47
CA SER A 56 -6.66 9.14 -4.78
C SER A 56 -6.23 9.63 -6.16
N MET A 57 -4.96 9.47 -6.52
CA MET A 57 -4.46 9.87 -7.85
C MET A 57 -5.14 9.06 -8.97
N ILE A 58 -5.29 7.74 -8.79
CA ILE A 58 -5.99 6.87 -9.75
C ILE A 58 -7.47 7.28 -9.86
N ALA A 59 -8.15 7.50 -8.73
CA ALA A 59 -9.55 7.90 -8.69
C ALA A 59 -9.79 9.22 -9.44
N TYR A 60 -8.95 10.23 -9.24
CA TYR A 60 -9.02 11.48 -9.97
C TYR A 60 -8.77 11.30 -11.46
N ALA A 61 -7.78 10.51 -11.85
CA ALA A 61 -7.44 10.30 -13.25
C ALA A 61 -8.54 9.53 -14.03
N LEU A 62 -9.23 8.62 -13.36
CA LEU A 62 -10.38 7.88 -13.93
C LEU A 62 -11.70 8.64 -13.81
N GLY A 63 -11.76 9.76 -13.05
CA GLY A 63 -13.00 10.45 -12.73
C GLY A 63 -13.93 9.65 -11.81
N ASN A 64 -13.41 8.61 -11.15
CA ASN A 64 -14.16 7.75 -10.25
C ASN A 64 -14.30 8.40 -8.87
N LYS A 65 -15.54 8.56 -8.39
CA LYS A 65 -15.86 9.18 -7.08
C LYS A 65 -16.07 8.15 -5.97
N GLU A 66 -16.16 6.86 -6.30
CA GLU A 66 -16.42 5.77 -5.38
C GLU A 66 -15.09 5.26 -4.79
N LEU A 67 -14.45 6.11 -3.96
CA LEU A 67 -13.21 5.81 -3.25
C LEU A 67 -13.50 5.54 -1.77
N TYR A 68 -13.15 4.34 -1.33
CA TYR A 68 -13.34 3.87 0.05
C TYR A 68 -12.03 3.43 0.67
N VAL A 69 -12.04 3.23 1.99
CA VAL A 69 -10.84 2.95 2.78
C VAL A 69 -11.05 1.69 3.61
N VAL A 70 -10.06 0.80 3.56
CA VAL A 70 -9.88 -0.29 4.53
C VAL A 70 -8.57 -0.05 5.25
N LYS A 71 -8.57 -0.14 6.59
CA LYS A 71 -7.33 0.01 7.35
C LYS A 71 -6.80 -1.35 7.74
N VAL A 72 -5.53 -1.59 7.41
CA VAL A 72 -4.79 -2.79 7.79
C VAL A 72 -3.61 -2.39 8.68
N ASP A 73 -3.54 -2.97 9.86
CA ASP A 73 -2.44 -2.76 10.79
C ASP A 73 -1.76 -4.11 11.10
N PHE A 74 -0.47 -4.05 11.39
CA PHE A 74 0.26 -5.16 12.00
C PHE A 74 0.17 -4.98 13.52
N SER A 75 -0.67 -5.78 14.18
CA SER A 75 -0.90 -5.65 15.60
C SER A 75 0.35 -6.03 16.40
N LYS A 76 0.71 -5.18 17.36
CA LYS A 76 1.66 -5.53 18.41
C LYS A 76 0.89 -6.32 19.47
N THR A 77 1.20 -7.59 19.66
CA THR A 77 0.67 -8.34 20.79
C THR A 77 1.26 -7.74 22.06
N GLN A 78 0.41 -7.11 22.89
CA GLN A 78 0.81 -6.73 24.24
C GLN A 78 0.89 -8.01 25.09
N LYS A 79 2.07 -8.61 25.19
CA LYS A 79 2.38 -9.45 26.35
C LYS A 79 2.68 -8.52 27.52
N SER A 80 2.06 -8.74 28.64
CA SER A 80 2.39 -8.08 29.93
C SER A 80 3.82 -8.43 30.29
N GLY A 81 4.77 -7.54 29.99
CA GLY A 81 6.22 -7.73 30.14
C GLY A 81 6.98 -7.03 29.03
N LYS A 82 8.27 -6.83 29.25
CA LYS A 82 9.18 -6.02 28.40
C LYS A 82 9.37 -6.53 26.95
N ASP A 83 8.76 -7.62 26.53
CA ASP A 83 8.90 -8.20 25.20
C ASP A 83 7.65 -7.94 24.36
N GLN A 84 7.68 -6.86 23.58
CA GLN A 84 6.71 -6.60 22.50
C GLN A 84 7.10 -7.45 21.28
N GLU A 85 6.53 -8.64 21.12
CA GLU A 85 6.58 -9.34 19.85
C GLU A 85 5.66 -8.62 18.85
N LEU A 86 6.23 -8.12 17.76
CA LEU A 86 5.48 -7.69 16.59
C LEU A 86 4.77 -8.92 16.03
N ASN A 87 3.44 -8.89 16.02
CA ASN A 87 2.67 -9.90 15.32
C ASN A 87 2.89 -9.66 13.82
N ASP A 88 3.59 -10.56 13.14
CA ASP A 88 3.91 -10.46 11.70
C ASP A 88 2.67 -10.66 10.79
N ARG A 89 1.47 -10.75 11.39
CA ARG A 89 0.22 -10.95 10.66
C ARG A 89 -0.56 -9.65 10.56
N PRO A 90 -0.93 -9.25 9.34
CA PRO A 90 -1.81 -8.11 9.14
C PRO A 90 -3.22 -8.40 9.66
N THR A 91 -3.89 -7.37 10.17
CA THR A 91 -5.27 -7.44 10.68
C THR A 91 -6.04 -6.24 10.14
N ILE A 92 -7.28 -6.46 9.68
CA ILE A 92 -8.18 -5.38 9.30
C ILE A 92 -8.71 -4.72 10.59
N THR A 93 -8.38 -3.45 10.79
CA THR A 93 -8.78 -2.64 11.96
C THR A 93 -9.85 -1.61 11.65
N GLN A 94 -10.13 -1.38 10.36
CA GLN A 94 -11.29 -0.65 9.88
C GLN A 94 -11.82 -1.36 8.63
N GLU A 95 -13.04 -1.84 8.71
CA GLU A 95 -13.70 -2.55 7.62
C GLU A 95 -14.25 -1.60 6.56
N LEU A 96 -14.51 -2.17 5.38
CA LEU A 96 -15.22 -1.49 4.30
C LEU A 96 -16.69 -1.26 4.67
N THR A 97 -17.12 -0.01 4.52
CA THR A 97 -18.51 0.41 4.79
C THR A 97 -19.44 0.28 3.58
N LYS A 98 -18.87 0.16 2.38
CA LYS A 98 -19.59 0.01 1.10
C LYS A 98 -19.93 -1.45 0.86
N ASP A 99 -21.14 -1.72 0.42
CA ASP A 99 -21.49 -2.99 -0.22
C ASP A 99 -20.89 -3.01 -1.63
N ILE A 100 -20.12 -4.06 -1.92
CA ILE A 100 -19.42 -4.25 -3.19
C ILE A 100 -19.88 -5.52 -3.93
N HIS A 101 -20.96 -6.15 -3.45
CA HIS A 101 -21.50 -7.35 -4.09
C HIS A 101 -21.81 -7.09 -5.58
N GLY A 102 -21.24 -7.91 -6.45
CA GLY A 102 -21.46 -7.83 -7.90
C GLY A 102 -20.77 -6.65 -8.60
N LEU A 103 -19.91 -5.86 -7.91
CA LEU A 103 -19.19 -4.73 -8.49
C LEU A 103 -17.76 -5.11 -8.91
N LYS A 104 -17.20 -4.38 -9.87
CA LYS A 104 -15.78 -4.42 -10.22
C LYS A 104 -15.00 -3.55 -9.23
N VAL A 105 -14.01 -4.12 -8.58
CA VAL A 105 -13.27 -3.47 -7.49
C VAL A 105 -11.78 -3.39 -7.81
N LEU A 106 -11.19 -2.21 -7.62
CA LEU A 106 -9.75 -2.01 -7.59
C LEU A 106 -9.28 -1.79 -6.16
N VAL A 107 -8.42 -2.67 -5.66
CA VAL A 107 -7.76 -2.50 -4.35
C VAL A 107 -6.37 -1.91 -4.58
N VAL A 108 -6.06 -0.80 -3.88
CA VAL A 108 -4.82 -0.04 -4.10
C VAL A 108 -4.00 0.06 -2.82
N ASP A 109 -2.70 -0.23 -2.92
CA ASP A 109 -1.71 0.03 -1.88
C ASP A 109 -0.48 0.74 -2.47
N GLU A 110 0.44 1.21 -1.62
CA GLU A 110 1.68 1.84 -2.09
C GLU A 110 2.69 0.81 -2.58
N MET A 111 2.78 -0.34 -1.89
CA MET A 111 3.83 -1.31 -2.17
C MET A 111 3.45 -2.71 -1.67
N VAL A 112 3.93 -3.72 -2.37
CA VAL A 112 3.88 -5.10 -1.91
C VAL A 112 5.30 -5.62 -1.63
N VAL A 113 5.55 -6.03 -0.38
CA VAL A 113 6.84 -6.56 0.08
C VAL A 113 6.78 -8.08 0.24
N SER A 114 6.05 -8.59 1.24
CA SER A 114 5.84 -10.02 1.45
C SER A 114 4.59 -10.54 0.75
N GLY A 115 3.64 -9.66 0.47
CA GLY A 115 2.31 -10.00 -0.03
C GLY A 115 1.28 -10.30 1.06
N SER A 116 1.65 -10.32 2.34
CA SER A 116 0.73 -10.71 3.42
C SER A 116 -0.51 -9.80 3.54
N THR A 117 -0.33 -8.48 3.36
CA THR A 117 -1.44 -7.51 3.35
C THR A 117 -2.41 -7.78 2.20
N LEU A 118 -1.88 -7.96 0.98
CA LEU A 118 -2.73 -8.22 -0.18
C LEU A 118 -3.41 -9.59 -0.13
N LYS A 119 -2.74 -10.62 0.42
CA LYS A 119 -3.39 -11.92 0.69
C LYS A 119 -4.56 -11.81 1.67
N LEU A 120 -4.40 -11.02 2.75
CA LEU A 120 -5.50 -10.75 3.68
C LEU A 120 -6.64 -10.01 2.99
N MET A 121 -6.32 -8.98 2.19
CA MET A 121 -7.32 -8.23 1.44
C MET A 121 -8.04 -9.11 0.41
N ASP A 122 -7.33 -10.01 -0.25
CA ASP A 122 -7.92 -10.95 -1.21
C ASP A 122 -8.95 -11.87 -0.54
N MET A 123 -8.60 -12.45 0.60
CA MET A 123 -9.56 -13.23 1.40
C MET A 123 -10.77 -12.39 1.85
N TYR A 124 -10.55 -11.14 2.25
CA TYR A 124 -11.61 -10.24 2.67
C TYR A 124 -12.53 -9.84 1.52
N MET A 125 -11.99 -9.58 0.33
CA MET A 125 -12.77 -9.29 -0.87
C MET A 125 -13.61 -10.49 -1.29
N HIS A 126 -13.08 -11.70 -1.25
CA HIS A 126 -13.85 -12.92 -1.56
C HIS A 126 -15.10 -13.08 -0.67
N ILE A 127 -15.00 -12.73 0.61
CA ILE A 127 -16.17 -12.76 1.54
C ILE A 127 -17.22 -11.71 1.13
N LYS A 128 -16.80 -10.57 0.56
CA LYS A 128 -17.71 -9.49 0.11
C LYS A 128 -18.31 -9.75 -1.27
N ASN A 129 -17.83 -10.78 -1.98
CA ASN A 129 -18.36 -11.29 -3.25
C ASN A 129 -18.54 -10.23 -4.36
N PRO A 130 -17.47 -9.48 -4.73
CA PRO A 130 -17.49 -8.61 -5.90
C PRO A 130 -17.61 -9.44 -7.21
N ALA A 131 -18.02 -8.82 -8.30
CA ALA A 131 -18.01 -9.46 -9.62
C ALA A 131 -16.57 -9.71 -10.11
N GLU A 132 -15.69 -8.76 -9.83
CA GLU A 132 -14.27 -8.85 -10.16
C GLU A 132 -13.46 -8.03 -9.14
N VAL A 133 -12.28 -8.50 -8.76
CA VAL A 133 -11.31 -7.74 -7.97
C VAL A 133 -9.95 -7.77 -8.61
N LYS A 134 -9.34 -6.58 -8.73
CA LYS A 134 -7.96 -6.39 -9.19
C LYS A 134 -7.17 -5.62 -8.13
N TYR A 135 -5.86 -5.81 -8.13
CA TYR A 135 -4.95 -5.20 -7.16
C TYR A 135 -3.92 -4.35 -7.88
N ALA A 136 -3.70 -3.14 -7.39
CA ALA A 136 -2.71 -2.21 -7.90
C ALA A 136 -1.76 -1.72 -6.80
N VAL A 137 -0.46 -1.61 -7.12
CA VAL A 137 0.56 -1.04 -6.23
C VAL A 137 1.52 -0.17 -7.02
N LEU A 138 2.09 0.86 -6.40
CA LEU A 138 3.16 1.62 -7.06
C LEU A 138 4.41 0.76 -7.24
N TYR A 139 4.80 0.02 -6.19
CA TYR A 139 6.03 -0.77 -6.19
C TYR A 139 5.81 -2.19 -5.73
N LYS A 140 6.44 -3.11 -6.45
CA LYS A 140 6.46 -4.54 -6.13
C LYS A 140 7.90 -4.97 -5.83
N GLN A 141 8.10 -5.70 -4.74
CA GLN A 141 9.37 -6.37 -4.48
C GLN A 141 9.40 -7.73 -5.19
N PRO A 142 10.55 -8.15 -5.78
CA PRO A 142 10.63 -9.38 -6.58
C PRO A 142 10.38 -10.66 -5.76
N TRP A 143 10.58 -10.61 -4.44
CA TRP A 143 10.32 -11.74 -3.54
C TRP A 143 8.91 -11.77 -2.93
N SER A 144 8.02 -10.89 -3.38
CA SER A 144 6.63 -10.90 -2.93
C SER A 144 5.93 -12.19 -3.35
N GLU A 145 5.25 -12.81 -2.39
CA GLU A 145 4.42 -14.00 -2.61
C GLU A 145 3.04 -13.69 -3.18
N PHE A 146 2.71 -12.41 -3.36
CA PHE A 146 1.49 -11.95 -4.02
C PHE A 146 1.87 -11.09 -5.22
N THR A 147 1.34 -11.43 -6.38
CA THR A 147 1.53 -10.64 -7.59
C THR A 147 0.29 -9.79 -7.83
N PRO A 148 0.37 -8.45 -7.68
CA PRO A 148 -0.74 -7.56 -8.02
C PRO A 148 -0.98 -7.60 -9.53
N ASN A 149 -2.22 -7.32 -9.95
CA ASN A 149 -2.58 -7.25 -11.37
C ASN A 149 -1.85 -6.11 -12.08
N TYR A 150 -1.74 -4.96 -11.38
CA TYR A 150 -1.14 -3.75 -11.91
C TYR A 150 -0.04 -3.25 -10.96
N PHE A 151 1.07 -2.82 -11.53
CA PHE A 151 2.12 -2.19 -10.73
C PHE A 151 2.96 -1.21 -11.56
N GLY A 152 3.41 -0.17 -10.89
CA GLY A 152 4.29 0.84 -11.49
C GLY A 152 5.65 0.23 -11.83
N ARG A 153 6.40 -0.19 -10.82
CA ARG A 153 7.74 -0.79 -10.99
C ARG A 153 7.98 -1.97 -10.05
N GLU A 154 8.79 -2.92 -10.51
CA GLU A 154 9.45 -3.89 -9.64
C GLU A 154 10.79 -3.28 -9.20
N VAL A 155 11.05 -3.27 -7.89
CA VAL A 155 12.27 -2.70 -7.30
C VAL A 155 12.85 -3.65 -6.27
N LYS A 156 14.18 -3.75 -6.22
CA LYS A 156 14.90 -4.50 -5.19
C LYS A 156 15.30 -3.61 -4.02
N GLU A 157 15.42 -2.32 -4.25
CA GLU A 157 15.72 -1.32 -3.24
C GLU A 157 14.48 -1.04 -2.39
N TRP A 158 14.70 -0.49 -1.21
CA TRP A 158 13.62 0.01 -0.35
C TRP A 158 13.20 1.41 -0.80
N PRO A 159 11.95 1.63 -1.27
CA PRO A 159 11.52 2.95 -1.74
C PRO A 159 11.27 3.90 -0.57
N LEU A 160 11.91 5.07 -0.62
CA LEU A 160 11.63 6.19 0.27
C LEU A 160 10.73 7.18 -0.46
N TYR A 161 9.47 7.21 -0.06
CA TYR A 161 8.44 8.00 -0.70
C TYR A 161 8.44 9.47 -0.25
N PRO A 162 8.08 10.43 -1.11
CA PRO A 162 8.11 11.85 -0.76
C PRO A 162 7.19 12.23 0.40
N TRP A 163 6.08 11.55 0.59
CA TRP A 163 5.19 11.78 1.75
C TRP A 163 5.74 11.24 3.06
N LYS A 164 6.73 10.36 3.05
CA LYS A 164 7.40 9.87 4.28
C LYS A 164 8.44 10.85 4.81
N GLU A 165 8.94 11.74 3.97
CA GLU A 165 9.88 12.79 4.37
C GLU A 165 9.23 13.82 5.29
N LEU A 166 7.92 14.05 5.17
CA LEU A 166 7.16 14.97 6.03
C LEU A 166 7.31 14.62 7.52
N LYS A 167 7.44 13.34 7.85
CA LYS A 167 7.67 12.89 9.23
C LYS A 167 8.95 13.46 9.81
N ASN A 168 10.00 13.56 9.01
CA ASN A 168 11.30 14.06 9.46
C ASN A 168 11.29 15.58 9.68
N ASN A 169 10.37 16.30 8.98
CA ASN A 169 10.29 17.75 9.01
C ASN A 169 9.35 18.30 10.09
N VAL A 170 8.43 17.49 10.61
CA VAL A 170 7.33 17.97 11.49
C VAL A 170 7.51 17.56 12.94
N LEU A 171 8.28 16.52 13.24
CA LEU A 171 8.23 15.87 14.56
C LEU A 171 9.29 16.30 15.57
N ASP A 172 10.22 17.19 15.24
CA ASP A 172 11.13 17.76 16.24
C ASP A 172 10.86 19.26 16.40
N PRO A 173 10.12 19.67 17.45
CA PRO A 173 9.87 21.08 17.74
C PRO A 173 11.14 21.89 18.01
N ARG A 174 12.28 21.22 18.22
CA ARG A 174 13.59 21.85 18.40
C ARG A 174 14.25 22.21 17.06
N CYS A 175 13.69 21.75 15.96
CA CYS A 175 14.18 21.98 14.60
C CYS A 175 13.10 22.64 13.72
N PRO A 176 12.66 23.87 14.04
CA PRO A 176 11.68 24.57 13.23
C PRO A 176 12.25 24.87 11.85
N GLY A 177 11.71 24.20 10.83
CA GLY A 177 12.05 24.44 9.41
C GLY A 177 13.32 23.78 8.90
N GLY A 178 13.92 22.87 9.64
CA GLY A 178 15.13 22.21 9.22
C GLY A 178 15.21 20.72 9.57
N VAL A 179 15.93 19.99 8.75
CA VAL A 179 16.32 18.61 9.03
C VAL A 179 17.30 18.64 10.20
N CYS A 180 16.90 18.12 11.36
CA CYS A 180 17.86 17.83 12.40
C CYS A 180 18.80 16.73 11.90
N SER A 181 20.01 17.07 11.53
CA SER A 181 21.09 16.10 11.37
C SER A 181 21.29 15.36 12.70
N LYS A 182 21.12 14.04 12.69
CA LYS A 182 21.55 13.16 13.78
C LYS A 182 23.05 13.06 13.80
#